data_ca26dec6b069e3980fabad32a3095d37
#
_entry.id   ca26dec6b069e3980fabad32a3095d37
#
_cell.length_a   1.000
_cell.length_b   1.000
_cell.length_c   1.000
_cell.angle_alpha   90.00
_cell.angle_beta   90.00
_cell.angle_gamma   90.00
#
_symmetry.space_group_name_H-M   'P 1'
#
loop_
_entity.id
_entity.type
_entity.pdbx_description
1 polymer ?
#
loop_
_entity_poly.entity_id
_entity_poly.type
_entity_poly.pdbx_seq_one_letter_code
_entity_poly.pdbx_strand_id
1 'polypeptide(L)' 'MTTISICPDPTIMDELIHETLDEITNRIPCFATYRHGEIAIKCRVEDAAWVENMLADLV' A
#
# COMPACT_ATOMS: atom_id res chain seq x y z
N MET A 1 7.60 -0.39 14.28
CA MET A 1 6.90 -0.26 13.00
C MET A 1 7.84 -0.49 11.84
N THR A 2 7.30 -0.94 10.72
CA THR A 2 8.07 -1.15 9.50
C THR A 2 7.46 -0.37 8.35
N THR A 3 8.26 -0.09 7.32
CA THR A 3 7.81 0.61 6.12
C THR A 3 7.94 -0.30 4.92
N ILE A 4 6.85 -0.40 4.14
CA ILE A 4 6.82 -1.17 2.89
C ILE A 4 6.70 -0.16 1.76
N SER A 5 7.61 -0.22 0.80
CA SER A 5 7.60 0.67 -0.36
C SER A 5 7.54 -0.15 -1.64
N ILE A 6 6.64 0.21 -2.53
CA ILE A 6 6.54 -0.42 -3.85
C ILE A 6 6.30 0.63 -4.92
N CYS A 7 6.66 0.29 -6.15
CA CYS A 7 6.33 1.09 -7.33
C CYS A 7 5.26 0.32 -8.11
N PRO A 8 3.99 0.74 -8.07
CA PRO A 8 2.94 0.04 -8.81
C PRO A 8 3.17 0.12 -10.31
N ASP A 9 2.60 -0.84 -11.03
CA ASP A 9 2.68 -0.86 -12.48
C ASP A 9 2.07 0.44 -13.03
N PRO A 10 2.78 1.17 -13.93
CA PRO A 10 2.28 2.44 -14.46
C PRO A 10 0.99 2.29 -15.28
N THR A 11 0.61 1.08 -15.67
CA THR A 11 -0.65 0.85 -16.39
C THR A 11 -1.85 0.77 -15.46
N ILE A 12 -1.63 0.67 -14.16
CA ILE A 12 -2.72 0.61 -13.18
C ILE A 12 -3.27 2.01 -12.94
N MET A 13 -4.59 2.13 -12.94
CA MET A 13 -5.26 3.42 -12.74
C MET A 13 -5.10 3.90 -11.31
N ASP A 14 -4.93 5.21 -11.13
CA ASP A 14 -4.80 5.82 -9.81
C ASP A 14 -5.98 5.50 -8.89
N GLU A 15 -7.19 5.42 -9.44
CA GLU A 15 -8.38 5.07 -8.67
C GLU A 15 -8.23 3.72 -7.98
N LEU A 16 -7.68 2.73 -8.68
CA LEU A 16 -7.48 1.40 -8.11
C LEU A 16 -6.44 1.43 -7.00
N ILE A 17 -5.39 2.23 -7.18
CA ILE A 17 -4.37 2.41 -6.17
C ILE A 17 -4.99 3.02 -4.90
N HIS A 18 -5.77 4.09 -5.07
CA HIS A 18 -6.41 4.76 -3.93
C HIS A 18 -7.42 3.85 -3.23
N GLU A 19 -8.19 3.06 -3.96
CA GLU A 19 -9.12 2.10 -3.38
C GLU A 19 -8.38 1.07 -2.53
N THR A 20 -7.27 0.55 -3.02
CA THR A 20 -6.47 -0.42 -2.28
C THR A 20 -5.90 0.20 -1.00
N LEU A 21 -5.37 1.42 -1.09
CA LEU A 21 -4.84 2.12 0.08
C LEU A 21 -5.93 2.41 1.11
N ASP A 22 -7.11 2.82 0.66
CA ASP A 22 -8.24 3.06 1.55
C ASP A 22 -8.65 1.79 2.28
N GLU A 23 -8.69 0.67 1.57
CA GLU A 23 -9.03 -0.61 2.19
C GLU A 23 -8.00 -0.99 3.26
N ILE A 24 -6.73 -0.83 2.96
CA ILE A 24 -5.66 -1.12 3.92
C ILE A 24 -5.77 -0.23 5.15
N THR A 25 -5.94 1.08 4.97
CA THR A 25 -5.98 2.02 6.07
C THR A 25 -7.24 1.87 6.93
N ASN A 26 -8.31 1.33 6.36
CA ASN A 26 -9.54 1.08 7.11
C ASN A 26 -9.49 -0.21 7.94
N ARG A 27 -8.58 -1.12 7.62
CA ARG A 27 -8.51 -2.42 8.29
C ARG A 27 -7.46 -2.51 9.37
N ILE A 28 -6.37 -1.77 9.22
CA ILE A 28 -5.26 -1.80 10.18
C ILE A 28 -4.77 -0.38 10.48
N PRO A 29 -4.18 -0.15 11.65
CA PRO A 29 -3.55 1.13 11.94
C PRO A 29 -2.26 1.26 11.14
N CYS A 30 -2.24 2.20 10.19
CA CYS A 30 -1.08 2.42 9.35
C CYS A 30 -1.12 3.83 8.74
N PHE A 31 0.01 4.25 8.18
CA PHE A 31 0.11 5.48 7.41
C PHE A 31 0.51 5.13 5.98
N ALA A 32 -0.32 5.53 5.03
CA ALA A 32 -0.09 5.25 3.62
C ALA A 32 0.10 6.57 2.86
N THR A 33 1.11 6.60 1.99
CA THR A 33 1.34 7.71 1.09
C THR A 33 1.55 7.18 -0.32
N TYR A 34 1.15 7.99 -1.31
CA TYR A 34 1.39 7.69 -2.71
C TYR A 34 1.91 8.96 -3.38
N ARG A 35 3.19 8.96 -3.75
CA ARG A 35 3.86 10.12 -4.35
C ARG A 35 4.82 9.67 -5.43
N HIS A 36 4.86 10.40 -6.52
CA HIS A 36 5.84 10.19 -7.59
C HIS A 36 5.89 8.75 -8.08
N GLY A 37 4.72 8.11 -8.15
CA GLY A 37 4.64 6.73 -8.60
C GLY A 37 5.11 5.70 -7.58
N GLU A 38 5.30 6.09 -6.32
CA GLU A 38 5.71 5.18 -5.25
C GLU A 38 4.68 5.18 -4.12
N ILE A 39 4.33 3.97 -3.68
CA ILE A 39 3.48 3.76 -2.50
C ILE A 39 4.38 3.40 -1.33
N ALA A 40 4.20 4.10 -0.21
CA ALA A 40 4.89 3.80 1.04
C ALA A 40 3.85 3.62 2.13
N ILE A 41 3.92 2.49 2.85
CA ILE A 41 3.02 2.19 3.95
C ILE A 41 3.83 1.89 5.20
N LYS A 42 3.58 2.67 6.26
CA LYS A 42 4.18 2.46 7.55
C LYS A 42 3.15 1.76 8.44
N CYS A 43 3.44 0.53 8.85
CA CYS A 43 2.53 -0.29 9.62
C CYS A 43 3.26 -1.09 10.67
N ARG A 44 2.52 -1.82 11.51
CA ARG A 44 3.11 -2.71 12.50
C ARG A 44 3.75 -3.90 11.80
N VAL A 45 4.85 -4.40 12.37
CA VAL A 45 5.57 -5.54 11.83
C VAL A 45 4.65 -6.75 11.63
N GLU A 46 3.74 -6.98 12.56
CA GLU A 46 2.78 -8.09 12.51
C GLU A 46 1.79 -8.00 11.34
N ASP A 47 1.58 -6.80 10.79
CA ASP A 47 0.67 -6.59 9.68
C ASP A 47 1.39 -6.56 8.33
N ALA A 48 2.71 -6.55 8.33
CA ALA A 48 3.51 -6.34 7.12
C ALA A 48 3.22 -7.38 6.03
N ALA A 49 3.11 -8.65 6.39
CA ALA A 49 2.86 -9.71 5.41
C ALA A 49 1.50 -9.52 4.73
N TRP A 50 0.48 -9.14 5.49
CA TRP A 50 -0.85 -8.88 4.94
C TRP A 50 -0.83 -7.68 4.00
N VAL A 51 -0.14 -6.61 4.39
CA VAL A 51 0.00 -5.41 3.55
C VAL A 51 0.71 -5.75 2.25
N GLU A 52 1.80 -6.52 2.32
CA GLU A 52 2.51 -6.95 1.11
C GLU A 52 1.61 -7.74 0.18
N ASN A 53 0.77 -8.63 0.71
CA ASN A 53 -0.18 -9.39 -0.12
C ASN A 53 -1.20 -8.47 -0.79
N MET A 54 -1.68 -7.46 -0.08
CA MET A 54 -2.62 -6.49 -0.66
C MET A 54 -1.98 -5.68 -1.77
N LEU A 55 -0.72 -5.29 -1.60
CA LEU A 55 0.00 -4.50 -2.58
C LEU A 55 0.47 -5.33 -3.79
N ALA A 56 0.57 -6.64 -3.64
CA ALA A 56 1.02 -7.52 -4.73
C ALA A 56 0.14 -7.41 -5.98
N ASP A 57 -1.14 -7.08 -5.82
CA ASP A 57 -2.05 -6.89 -6.94
C ASP A 57 -1.76 -5.63 -7.74
N LEU A 58 -0.93 -4.74 -7.23
CA LEU A 58 -0.60 -3.46 -7.87
C LEU A 58 0.72 -3.47 -8.63
N VAL A 59 1.45 -4.55 -8.59
CA VAL A 59 2.75 -4.66 -9.27
C VAL A 59 2.72 -5.61 -10.43
#